data_bf8674fad40589e53a0c61b3efb7dfc4
#
_entry.id   bf8674fad40589e53a0c61b3efb7dfc4
#
_cell.length_a   1.000
_cell.length_b   1.000
_cell.length_c   1.000
_cell.angle_alpha   90.00
_cell.angle_beta   90.00
_cell.angle_gamma   90.00
#
_symmetry.space_group_name_H-M   'P 1'
#
loop_
_entity.id
_entity.type
_entity.pdbx_description
1 polymer ?
#
loop_
_entity_poly.entity_id
_entity_poly.type
_entity_poly.pdbx_seq_one_letter_code
_entity_poly.pdbx_strand_id
1 'polypeptide(L)'
;MTAIDNPSSRVANSYIDPYLDVPANDPYIIVSADSHAGLPTAEYRGYLEKKFHPQFDEFLAEREQALEQSTMLGTRNEDYAKKWFEEHEEALRSGWEAGRRDQELDGDGVAGEIIFPDADAVESRTCVPFGAGLGLSGDMDPELGLAGSIAHNRWLAELCSESPERRRGMALIPITADLTRVLAEIRRAKESGLGGVMIPAMWVNQLPYHDRHYDPVWALCEELNMPISTHSGPASRDEYDNHLGIYVTEVVWWPARPLWFMLWSGVFERFPGLRFGVTEAGCWWLPPQIWFWDRLALGQKGTEKLGGDPFKGAIKMLPSEYIDRNVYIGASNTKRRELGMRYEIGVGNIMWGNDFPHPEGTWPNTRAWLTKTFHDIPIDETRLMVGLSAAELFSFDLAKLKVHADRMAPRPSDFGQVTDADPTGQRLTDRWAPVKEVGRHWLTEHDFSLIP
;
A
#
# COMPACT_ATOMS: atom_id res chain seq x y z
N MET A 1 -21.52 -11.45 29.90
CA MET A 1 -20.68 -10.52 29.12
C MET A 1 -19.56 -10.09 30.04
N THR A 2 -18.49 -10.85 30.07
CA THR A 2 -17.26 -10.46 30.75
C THR A 2 -16.59 -9.43 29.85
N ALA A 3 -16.18 -8.31 30.44
CA ALA A 3 -15.39 -7.29 29.77
C ALA A 3 -14.23 -7.99 29.07
N ILE A 4 -14.09 -7.77 27.78
CA ILE A 4 -12.89 -8.11 27.04
C ILE A 4 -11.85 -7.18 27.63
N ASP A 5 -10.93 -7.75 28.41
CA ASP A 5 -9.76 -7.02 28.87
C ASP A 5 -9.10 -6.39 27.66
N ASN A 6 -8.96 -5.08 27.70
CA ASN A 6 -8.34 -4.28 26.66
C ASN A 6 -6.93 -4.81 26.37
N PRO A 7 -6.63 -5.40 25.20
CA PRO A 7 -5.31 -5.96 24.93
C PRO A 7 -4.27 -4.90 24.57
N SER A 8 -4.46 -3.67 24.99
CA SER A 8 -3.47 -2.60 24.82
C SER A 8 -2.43 -2.57 25.94
N SER A 9 -1.90 -3.73 26.34
CA SER A 9 -0.57 -3.72 26.94
C SER A 9 0.45 -3.68 25.81
N ARG A 10 0.50 -2.54 25.11
CA ARG A 10 1.58 -2.25 24.17
C ARG A 10 2.91 -2.40 24.93
N VAL A 11 3.75 -3.31 24.44
CA VAL A 11 5.13 -3.39 24.91
C VAL A 11 5.78 -2.03 24.63
N ALA A 12 6.37 -1.41 25.65
CA ALA A 12 7.06 -0.13 25.52
C ALA A 12 8.02 -0.17 24.31
N ASN A 13 7.87 0.76 23.40
CA ASN A 13 8.66 0.86 22.18
C ASN A 13 9.53 2.12 22.23
N SER A 14 10.80 1.95 22.55
CA SER A 14 11.76 3.05 22.70
C SER A 14 11.91 3.93 21.46
N TYR A 15 11.47 3.43 20.28
CA TYR A 15 11.56 4.16 19.02
C TYR A 15 10.42 5.16 18.84
N ILE A 16 9.18 4.78 19.14
CA ILE A 16 8.00 5.63 18.92
C ILE A 16 7.43 6.26 20.19
N ASP A 17 7.63 5.65 21.37
CA ASP A 17 7.08 6.16 22.63
C ASP A 17 7.45 7.63 22.91
N PRO A 18 8.68 8.11 22.63
CA PRO A 18 9.02 9.53 22.78
C PRO A 18 8.17 10.48 21.93
N TYR A 19 7.58 10.01 20.84
CA TYR A 19 6.72 10.79 19.95
C TYR A 19 5.23 10.62 20.22
N LEU A 20 4.88 9.73 21.14
CA LEU A 20 3.54 9.64 21.72
C LEU A 20 3.44 10.47 23.00
N ASP A 21 4.51 10.52 23.80
CA ASP A 21 4.60 11.31 25.03
C ASP A 21 5.07 12.76 24.75
N VAL A 22 4.40 13.42 23.81
CA VAL A 22 4.64 14.81 23.42
C VAL A 22 3.44 15.68 23.81
N PRO A 23 3.59 17.03 23.83
CA PRO A 23 2.44 17.92 24.06
C PRO A 23 1.25 17.54 23.17
N ALA A 24 0.05 17.55 23.74
CA ALA A 24 -1.16 17.07 23.05
C ALA A 24 -1.39 17.75 21.69
N ASN A 25 -0.94 19.00 21.53
CA ASN A 25 -1.09 19.75 20.29
C ASN A 25 0.19 19.82 19.44
N ASP A 26 1.15 18.94 19.65
CA ASP A 26 2.31 18.81 18.75
C ASP A 26 1.85 18.32 17.39
N PRO A 27 2.44 18.80 16.27
CA PRO A 27 2.08 18.37 14.92
C PRO A 27 2.13 16.85 14.76
N TYR A 28 1.27 16.31 13.94
CA TYR A 28 1.36 14.92 13.52
C TYR A 28 2.58 14.71 12.64
N ILE A 29 3.37 13.68 12.89
CA ILE A 29 4.36 13.20 11.90
C ILE A 29 3.59 12.32 10.92
N ILE A 30 3.17 12.89 9.81
CA ILE A 30 2.40 12.16 8.79
C ILE A 30 3.36 11.46 7.84
N VAL A 31 3.22 10.15 7.74
CA VAL A 31 3.96 9.31 6.77
C VAL A 31 2.93 8.55 5.95
N SER A 32 2.87 8.84 4.67
CA SER A 32 2.03 8.08 3.75
C SER A 32 2.61 6.68 3.56
N ALA A 33 1.83 5.66 3.90
CA ALA A 33 2.20 4.26 3.66
C ALA A 33 1.89 3.80 2.23
N ASP A 34 1.38 4.71 1.40
CA ASP A 34 1.02 4.46 0.02
C ASP A 34 1.13 5.75 -0.78
N SER A 35 2.12 5.79 -1.63
CA SER A 35 2.31 6.80 -2.66
C SER A 35 3.03 6.18 -3.86
N HIS A 36 3.01 6.85 -4.99
CA HIS A 36 3.50 6.30 -6.24
C HIS A 36 4.52 7.22 -6.90
N ALA A 37 5.52 6.60 -7.54
CA ALA A 37 6.48 7.27 -8.39
C ALA A 37 6.84 6.42 -9.60
N GLY A 38 7.12 7.05 -10.73
CA GLY A 38 7.48 6.39 -11.95
C GLY A 38 8.14 7.35 -12.92
N LEU A 39 9.21 6.90 -13.55
CA LEU A 39 9.87 7.62 -14.62
C LEU A 39 9.02 7.54 -15.90
N PRO A 40 8.94 8.56 -16.76
CA PRO A 40 8.36 8.42 -18.08
C PRO A 40 8.94 7.21 -18.80
N THR A 41 8.06 6.33 -19.31
CA THR A 41 8.43 4.95 -19.70
C THR A 41 9.66 4.89 -20.60
N ALA A 42 9.76 5.75 -21.60
CA ALA A 42 10.89 5.75 -22.53
C ALA A 42 12.24 6.07 -21.88
N GLU A 43 12.24 6.82 -20.78
CA GLU A 43 13.46 7.23 -20.07
C GLU A 43 14.09 6.08 -19.28
N TYR A 44 13.35 5.02 -18.96
CA TYR A 44 13.89 3.81 -18.35
C TYR A 44 14.96 3.13 -19.19
N ARG A 45 15.06 3.44 -20.48
CA ARG A 45 16.11 2.92 -21.37
C ARG A 45 17.51 3.14 -20.82
N GLY A 46 17.72 4.24 -20.09
CA GLY A 46 19.00 4.54 -19.45
C GLY A 46 19.36 3.62 -18.28
N TYR A 47 18.37 3.00 -17.65
CA TYR A 47 18.52 2.12 -16.49
C TYR A 47 18.54 0.63 -16.84
N LEU A 48 18.10 0.29 -18.07
CA LEU A 48 18.11 -1.09 -18.59
C LEU A 48 19.52 -1.52 -19.05
N GLU A 49 19.81 -2.79 -18.85
CA GLU A 49 21.00 -3.41 -19.49
C GLU A 49 20.85 -3.37 -21.01
N LYS A 50 21.94 -3.02 -21.72
CA LYS A 50 21.93 -2.84 -23.18
C LYS A 50 21.40 -4.03 -23.96
N LYS A 51 21.55 -5.25 -23.44
CA LYS A 51 21.06 -6.47 -24.07
C LYS A 51 19.52 -6.51 -24.22
N PHE A 52 18.79 -5.77 -23.38
CA PHE A 52 17.34 -5.70 -23.40
C PHE A 52 16.79 -4.50 -24.20
N HIS A 53 17.65 -3.64 -24.76
CA HIS A 53 17.20 -2.49 -25.54
C HIS A 53 16.31 -2.85 -26.73
N PRO A 54 16.61 -3.90 -27.54
CA PRO A 54 15.72 -4.27 -28.64
C PRO A 54 14.31 -4.64 -28.19
N GLN A 55 14.20 -5.47 -27.13
CA GLN A 55 12.91 -5.87 -26.57
C GLN A 55 12.17 -4.69 -25.95
N PHE A 56 12.91 -3.72 -25.38
CA PHE A 56 12.32 -2.52 -24.83
C PHE A 56 11.77 -1.60 -25.92
N ASP A 57 12.48 -1.44 -27.02
CA ASP A 57 12.00 -0.65 -28.16
C ASP A 57 10.72 -1.27 -28.76
N GLU A 58 10.63 -2.62 -28.83
CA GLU A 58 9.41 -3.34 -29.22
C GLU A 58 8.28 -3.13 -28.21
N PHE A 59 8.55 -3.28 -26.90
CA PHE A 59 7.59 -3.02 -25.83
C PHE A 59 7.01 -1.60 -25.89
N LEU A 60 7.82 -0.58 -26.17
CA LEU A 60 7.32 0.80 -26.31
C LEU A 60 6.35 0.93 -27.50
N ALA A 61 6.67 0.32 -28.64
CA ALA A 61 5.80 0.37 -29.82
C ALA A 61 4.46 -0.36 -29.58
N GLU A 62 4.49 -1.55 -28.98
CA GLU A 62 3.30 -2.31 -28.63
C GLU A 62 2.42 -1.58 -27.62
N ARG A 63 3.05 -0.93 -26.64
CA ARG A 63 2.37 -0.17 -25.61
C ARG A 63 1.66 1.05 -26.19
N GLU A 64 2.29 1.82 -27.06
CA GLU A 64 1.67 2.96 -27.74
C GLU A 64 0.40 2.51 -28.49
N GLN A 65 0.50 1.42 -29.22
CA GLN A 65 -0.64 0.83 -29.93
C GLN A 65 -1.74 0.35 -28.96
N ALA A 66 -1.37 -0.27 -27.84
CA ALA A 66 -2.34 -0.74 -26.84
C ALA A 66 -3.06 0.43 -26.15
N LEU A 67 -2.38 1.53 -25.87
CA LEU A 67 -2.99 2.75 -25.32
C LEU A 67 -4.00 3.37 -26.27
N GLU A 68 -3.69 3.48 -27.56
CA GLU A 68 -4.63 3.95 -28.59
C GLU A 68 -5.88 3.07 -28.64
N GLN A 69 -5.72 1.74 -28.54
CA GLN A 69 -6.86 0.82 -28.53
C GLN A 69 -7.68 0.89 -27.25
N SER A 70 -7.05 1.11 -26.07
CA SER A 70 -7.75 1.17 -24.78
C SER A 70 -8.66 2.39 -24.66
N THR A 71 -8.29 3.52 -25.27
CA THR A 71 -9.14 4.72 -25.34
C THR A 71 -10.40 4.46 -26.16
N MET A 72 -10.33 3.56 -27.15
CA MET A 72 -11.48 3.19 -27.98
C MET A 72 -12.47 2.24 -27.28
N LEU A 73 -12.08 1.55 -26.20
CA LEU A 73 -12.92 0.55 -25.53
C LEU A 73 -13.76 1.11 -24.38
N GLY A 74 -13.72 2.42 -24.10
CA GLY A 74 -14.58 3.08 -23.09
C GLY A 74 -14.41 2.56 -21.66
N THR A 75 -13.26 1.99 -21.32
CA THR A 75 -12.95 1.47 -19.98
C THR A 75 -12.54 2.56 -18.99
N ARG A 76 -12.33 3.79 -19.46
CA ARG A 76 -11.97 4.97 -18.66
C ARG A 76 -13.02 6.05 -18.80
N ASN A 77 -13.21 6.81 -17.75
CA ASN A 77 -13.91 8.09 -17.83
C ASN A 77 -12.94 9.13 -18.40
N GLU A 78 -12.90 9.23 -19.75
CA GLU A 78 -11.96 10.11 -20.47
C GLU A 78 -12.11 11.58 -20.06
N ASP A 79 -13.33 12.05 -19.87
CA ASP A 79 -13.58 13.44 -19.46
C ASP A 79 -12.98 13.72 -18.08
N TYR A 80 -13.10 12.77 -17.17
CA TYR A 80 -12.50 12.88 -15.83
C TYR A 80 -10.98 12.84 -15.90
N ALA A 81 -10.41 11.90 -16.64
CA ALA A 81 -8.98 11.75 -16.82
C ALA A 81 -8.36 13.04 -17.40
N LYS A 82 -8.95 13.55 -18.48
CA LYS A 82 -8.51 14.78 -19.15
C LYS A 82 -8.57 15.97 -18.20
N LYS A 83 -9.68 16.16 -17.49
CA LYS A 83 -9.83 17.24 -16.51
C LYS A 83 -8.80 17.15 -15.39
N TRP A 84 -8.56 15.97 -14.84
CA TRP A 84 -7.55 15.73 -13.81
C TRP A 84 -6.16 16.16 -14.29
N PHE A 85 -5.79 15.76 -15.51
CA PHE A 85 -4.52 16.14 -16.14
C PHE A 85 -4.39 17.64 -16.35
N GLU A 86 -5.40 18.26 -16.93
CA GLU A 86 -5.41 19.70 -17.19
C GLU A 86 -5.28 20.53 -15.89
N GLU A 87 -5.90 20.06 -14.81
CA GLU A 87 -5.86 20.73 -13.51
C GLU A 87 -4.55 20.50 -12.74
N HIS A 88 -3.86 19.37 -12.97
CA HIS A 88 -2.73 18.94 -12.15
C HIS A 88 -1.45 18.64 -12.95
N GLU A 89 -1.37 18.96 -14.24
CA GLU A 89 -0.26 18.58 -15.12
C GLU A 89 1.12 18.87 -14.52
N GLU A 90 1.32 20.09 -14.01
CA GLU A 90 2.57 20.50 -13.40
C GLU A 90 2.88 19.74 -12.12
N ALA A 91 1.88 19.49 -11.27
CA ALA A 91 2.06 18.76 -10.02
C ALA A 91 2.32 17.26 -10.25
N LEU A 92 1.73 16.67 -11.29
CA LEU A 92 1.93 15.27 -11.66
C LEU A 92 3.37 14.92 -12.07
N ARG A 93 4.16 15.92 -12.47
CA ARG A 93 5.61 15.75 -12.72
C ARG A 93 6.38 15.37 -11.46
N SER A 94 5.80 15.58 -10.28
CA SER A 94 6.34 15.08 -9.01
C SER A 94 6.45 13.56 -8.96
N GLY A 95 5.79 12.83 -9.86
CA GLY A 95 5.97 11.39 -10.05
C GLY A 95 7.43 11.01 -10.37
N TRP A 96 8.24 11.94 -10.92
CA TRP A 96 9.65 11.71 -11.26
C TRP A 96 10.58 12.90 -10.98
N GLU A 97 10.09 14.08 -10.63
CA GLU A 97 10.87 15.24 -10.28
C GLU A 97 10.95 15.42 -8.76
N ALA A 98 12.08 15.07 -8.16
CA ALA A 98 12.25 15.02 -6.71
C ALA A 98 11.97 16.36 -6.00
N GLY A 99 12.45 17.46 -6.54
CA GLY A 99 12.24 18.80 -5.94
C GLY A 99 10.77 19.24 -5.98
N ARG A 100 10.05 18.88 -7.05
CA ARG A 100 8.61 19.14 -7.15
C ARG A 100 7.84 18.24 -6.19
N ARG A 101 8.25 16.98 -6.07
CA ARG A 101 7.65 16.04 -5.12
C ARG A 101 7.72 16.53 -3.69
N ASP A 102 8.85 17.08 -3.27
CA ASP A 102 8.97 17.68 -1.94
C ASP A 102 8.02 18.88 -1.73
N GLN A 103 7.77 19.67 -2.76
CA GLN A 103 6.80 20.79 -2.70
C GLN A 103 5.38 20.28 -2.54
N GLU A 104 4.98 19.24 -3.28
CA GLU A 104 3.64 18.63 -3.16
C GLU A 104 3.43 17.98 -1.79
N LEU A 105 4.42 17.23 -1.28
CA LEU A 105 4.37 16.68 0.08
C LEU A 105 4.24 17.79 1.14
N ASP A 106 4.99 18.87 1.01
CA ASP A 106 4.92 20.02 1.91
C ASP A 106 3.54 20.69 1.86
N GLY A 107 3.00 20.90 0.66
CA GLY A 107 1.67 21.47 0.46
C GLY A 107 0.57 20.64 1.12
N ASP A 108 0.68 19.34 1.05
CA ASP A 108 -0.30 18.38 1.55
C ASP A 108 -0.08 17.98 3.02
N GLY A 109 1.03 18.43 3.64
CA GLY A 109 1.32 18.23 5.06
C GLY A 109 1.95 16.86 5.39
N VAL A 110 2.54 16.18 4.40
CA VAL A 110 3.10 14.82 4.51
C VAL A 110 4.62 14.89 4.74
N ALA A 111 5.09 14.44 5.89
CA ALA A 111 6.49 14.51 6.29
C ALA A 111 7.35 13.42 5.62
N GLY A 112 6.79 12.25 5.37
CA GLY A 112 7.48 11.14 4.73
C GLY A 112 6.53 10.23 3.97
N GLU A 113 7.09 9.35 3.14
CA GLU A 113 6.29 8.48 2.27
C GLU A 113 6.97 7.15 1.96
N ILE A 114 6.15 6.13 1.72
CA ILE A 114 6.54 4.86 1.14
C ILE A 114 6.10 4.88 -0.32
N ILE A 115 7.02 4.60 -1.25
CA ILE A 115 6.83 4.80 -2.68
C ILE A 115 6.72 3.46 -3.40
N PHE A 116 5.60 3.25 -4.06
CA PHE A 116 5.30 2.16 -4.98
C PHE A 116 5.47 2.62 -6.44
N PRO A 117 5.48 1.70 -7.42
CA PRO A 117 5.60 2.07 -8.83
C PRO A 117 4.31 2.67 -9.42
N ASP A 118 4.40 3.07 -10.69
CA ASP A 118 3.26 3.47 -11.54
C ASP A 118 2.54 4.73 -11.05
N ALA A 119 3.26 5.87 -11.04
CA ALA A 119 2.74 7.17 -10.61
C ALA A 119 1.61 7.77 -11.45
N ASP A 120 1.28 7.16 -12.58
CA ASP A 120 0.29 7.68 -13.50
C ASP A 120 -0.77 6.64 -13.83
N ALA A 121 -1.74 6.51 -12.93
CA ALA A 121 -2.87 5.62 -13.12
C ALA A 121 -3.81 6.04 -14.27
N VAL A 122 -3.74 7.29 -14.72
CA VAL A 122 -4.70 7.86 -15.68
C VAL A 122 -4.23 7.73 -17.12
N GLU A 123 -3.01 8.17 -17.46
CA GLU A 123 -2.48 8.09 -18.83
C GLU A 123 -1.40 7.03 -19.01
N SER A 124 -1.01 6.38 -17.93
CA SER A 124 0.00 5.33 -17.97
C SER A 124 1.35 5.76 -18.57
N ARG A 125 1.74 7.03 -18.39
CA ARG A 125 3.00 7.57 -18.95
C ARG A 125 4.25 7.00 -18.25
N THR A 126 4.09 6.58 -17.02
CA THR A 126 5.16 6.15 -16.12
C THR A 126 5.22 4.64 -15.90
N CYS A 127 4.74 3.85 -16.85
CA CYS A 127 4.76 2.39 -16.75
C CYS A 127 6.19 1.86 -16.65
N VAL A 128 6.41 0.96 -15.70
CA VAL A 128 7.68 0.24 -15.56
C VAL A 128 7.92 -0.64 -16.80
N PRO A 129 9.19 -0.75 -17.29
CA PRO A 129 9.50 -1.56 -18.46
C PRO A 129 8.94 -2.98 -18.39
N PHE A 130 8.44 -3.44 -19.50
CA PHE A 130 7.84 -4.77 -19.67
C PHE A 130 6.61 -5.04 -18.79
N GLY A 131 5.99 -3.98 -18.24
CA GLY A 131 4.84 -4.11 -17.34
C GLY A 131 5.19 -4.62 -15.94
N ALA A 132 6.45 -4.47 -15.51
CA ALA A 132 6.93 -4.99 -14.22
C ALA A 132 6.48 -4.19 -12.99
N GLY A 133 5.61 -3.18 -13.11
CA GLY A 133 5.07 -2.36 -12.03
C GLY A 133 4.03 -3.08 -11.16
N LEU A 134 2.96 -2.39 -10.81
CA LEU A 134 1.83 -2.96 -10.04
C LEU A 134 1.22 -4.19 -10.72
N GLY A 135 1.30 -4.24 -12.04
CA GLY A 135 0.78 -5.32 -12.87
C GLY A 135 1.67 -6.54 -13.02
N LEU A 136 2.69 -6.73 -12.18
CA LEU A 136 3.51 -7.95 -12.20
C LEU A 136 2.61 -9.19 -12.25
N SER A 137 2.48 -9.79 -13.43
CA SER A 137 1.60 -10.94 -13.68
C SER A 137 2.39 -12.23 -13.90
N GLY A 138 1.73 -13.37 -13.65
CA GLY A 138 2.33 -14.69 -13.90
C GLY A 138 2.57 -15.02 -15.38
N ASP A 139 2.02 -14.23 -16.29
CA ASP A 139 2.15 -14.43 -17.74
C ASP A 139 3.32 -13.65 -18.35
N MET A 140 4.00 -12.83 -17.57
CA MET A 140 5.17 -12.07 -18.00
C MET A 140 6.38 -12.99 -18.16
N ASP A 141 7.20 -12.75 -19.20
CA ASP A 141 8.51 -13.36 -19.28
C ASP A 141 9.34 -13.02 -18.03
N PRO A 142 9.75 -14.02 -17.23
CA PRO A 142 10.40 -13.77 -15.95
C PRO A 142 11.73 -13.02 -16.06
N GLU A 143 12.44 -13.15 -17.19
CA GLU A 143 13.70 -12.45 -17.42
C GLU A 143 13.46 -10.97 -17.76
N LEU A 144 12.47 -10.68 -18.60
CA LEU A 144 12.08 -9.31 -18.93
C LEU A 144 11.46 -8.61 -17.71
N GLY A 145 10.59 -9.29 -16.97
CA GLY A 145 10.01 -8.77 -15.74
C GLY A 145 11.08 -8.38 -14.71
N LEU A 146 12.11 -9.25 -14.54
CA LEU A 146 13.22 -8.93 -13.65
C LEU A 146 14.08 -7.78 -14.19
N ALA A 147 14.30 -7.69 -15.49
CA ALA A 147 15.07 -6.60 -16.08
C ALA A 147 14.35 -5.26 -15.91
N GLY A 148 13.04 -5.22 -16.13
CA GLY A 148 12.21 -4.04 -15.90
C GLY A 148 12.21 -3.60 -14.43
N SER A 149 12.03 -4.55 -13.51
CA SER A 149 12.09 -4.31 -12.07
C SER A 149 13.44 -3.73 -11.63
N ILE A 150 14.54 -4.29 -12.10
CA ILE A 150 15.89 -3.79 -11.79
C ILE A 150 16.09 -2.35 -12.33
N ALA A 151 15.57 -2.05 -13.52
CA ALA A 151 15.64 -0.71 -14.08
C ALA A 151 14.87 0.31 -13.22
N HIS A 152 13.65 -0.05 -12.81
CA HIS A 152 12.86 0.78 -11.91
C HIS A 152 13.55 0.94 -10.54
N ASN A 153 14.02 -0.12 -9.93
CA ASN A 153 14.66 -0.07 -8.62
C ASN A 153 15.92 0.82 -8.61
N ARG A 154 16.68 0.84 -9.70
CA ARG A 154 17.84 1.73 -9.86
C ARG A 154 17.42 3.19 -9.87
N TRP A 155 16.43 3.51 -10.70
CA TRP A 155 15.90 4.87 -10.77
C TRP A 155 15.24 5.30 -9.46
N LEU A 156 14.41 4.44 -8.84
CA LEU A 156 13.76 4.75 -7.58
C LEU A 156 14.75 5.01 -6.45
N ALA A 157 15.87 4.29 -6.42
CA ALA A 157 16.94 4.53 -5.46
C ALA A 157 17.56 5.92 -5.65
N GLU A 158 17.75 6.39 -6.90
CA GLU A 158 18.20 7.75 -7.18
C GLU A 158 17.18 8.78 -6.69
N LEU A 159 15.90 8.63 -7.03
CA LEU A 159 14.83 9.51 -6.57
C LEU A 159 14.78 9.59 -5.02
N CYS A 160 14.88 8.46 -4.34
CA CYS A 160 14.88 8.42 -2.88
C CYS A 160 16.14 9.07 -2.28
N SER A 161 17.28 8.98 -2.96
CA SER A 161 18.54 9.52 -2.47
C SER A 161 18.59 11.05 -2.42
N GLU A 162 17.69 11.73 -3.14
CA GLU A 162 17.58 13.21 -3.13
C GLU A 162 16.92 13.75 -1.85
N SER A 163 16.05 12.95 -1.17
CA SER A 163 15.46 13.28 0.12
C SER A 163 15.36 12.00 1.00
N PRO A 164 16.51 11.43 1.41
CA PRO A 164 16.55 10.11 2.04
C PRO A 164 15.91 10.06 3.43
N GLU A 165 15.70 11.20 4.09
CA GLU A 165 14.98 11.30 5.33
C GLU A 165 13.45 11.20 5.16
N ARG A 166 12.93 11.50 3.96
CA ARG A 166 11.49 11.54 3.67
C ARG A 166 10.98 10.33 2.87
N ARG A 167 11.84 9.62 2.14
CA ARG A 167 11.44 8.63 1.14
C ARG A 167 11.92 7.23 1.44
N ARG A 168 11.03 6.25 1.28
CA ARG A 168 11.35 4.82 1.30
C ARG A 168 10.73 4.16 0.08
N GLY A 169 11.55 3.86 -0.93
CA GLY A 169 11.11 3.17 -2.14
C GLY A 169 10.91 1.67 -1.87
N MET A 170 9.86 1.11 -2.47
CA MET A 170 9.60 -0.33 -2.47
C MET A 170 10.26 -0.96 -3.69
N ALA A 171 11.29 -1.81 -3.47
CA ALA A 171 11.94 -2.53 -4.55
C ALA A 171 10.97 -3.52 -5.20
N LEU A 172 10.80 -3.45 -6.51
CA LEU A 172 10.06 -4.43 -7.28
C LEU A 172 10.84 -5.74 -7.36
N ILE A 173 10.25 -6.81 -6.86
CA ILE A 173 10.88 -8.13 -6.83
C ILE A 173 9.94 -9.18 -7.43
N PRO A 174 10.10 -9.51 -8.71
CA PRO A 174 9.33 -10.57 -9.35
C PRO A 174 9.87 -11.93 -8.88
N ILE A 175 9.43 -12.38 -7.71
CA ILE A 175 9.95 -13.60 -7.06
C ILE A 175 9.71 -14.90 -7.83
N THR A 176 9.00 -14.84 -8.94
CA THR A 176 8.80 -15.94 -9.89
C THR A 176 9.97 -16.10 -10.87
N ALA A 177 10.90 -15.13 -10.90
CA ALA A 177 12.13 -15.21 -11.70
C ALA A 177 13.19 -16.11 -11.04
N ASP A 178 14.36 -16.21 -11.65
CA ASP A 178 15.48 -16.96 -11.08
C ASP A 178 15.82 -16.50 -9.66
N LEU A 179 15.70 -17.41 -8.71
CA LEU A 179 15.81 -17.08 -7.28
C LEU A 179 17.17 -16.52 -6.90
N THR A 180 18.26 -16.96 -7.56
CA THR A 180 19.61 -16.45 -7.29
C THR A 180 19.69 -14.96 -7.64
N ARG A 181 19.12 -14.58 -8.78
CA ARG A 181 19.07 -13.19 -9.24
C ARG A 181 18.12 -12.34 -8.37
N VAL A 182 16.99 -12.91 -7.97
CA VAL A 182 16.04 -12.30 -7.04
C VAL A 182 16.72 -11.94 -5.72
N LEU A 183 17.42 -12.88 -5.09
CA LEU A 183 18.14 -12.65 -3.84
C LEU A 183 19.25 -11.60 -3.99
N ALA A 184 19.97 -11.62 -5.12
CA ALA A 184 21.00 -10.61 -5.41
C ALA A 184 20.37 -9.21 -5.53
N GLU A 185 19.21 -9.09 -6.19
CA GLU A 185 18.51 -7.81 -6.35
C GLU A 185 17.96 -7.27 -5.01
N ILE A 186 17.43 -8.13 -4.12
CA ILE A 186 17.02 -7.71 -2.78
C ILE A 186 18.20 -7.12 -2.00
N ARG A 187 19.37 -7.75 -2.03
CA ARG A 187 20.59 -7.22 -1.39
C ARG A 187 21.00 -5.87 -1.98
N ARG A 188 21.04 -5.77 -3.31
CA ARG A 188 21.36 -4.53 -4.01
C ARG A 188 20.37 -3.42 -3.65
N ALA A 189 19.07 -3.71 -3.61
CA ALA A 189 18.03 -2.74 -3.24
C ALA A 189 18.27 -2.18 -1.84
N LYS A 190 18.56 -3.06 -0.87
CA LYS A 190 18.93 -2.64 0.50
C LYS A 190 20.17 -1.75 0.52
N GLU A 191 21.23 -2.14 -0.17
CA GLU A 191 22.48 -1.39 -0.27
C GLU A 191 22.28 -0.02 -0.93
N SER A 192 21.32 0.09 -1.83
CA SER A 192 20.93 1.33 -2.51
C SER A 192 19.97 2.22 -1.68
N GLY A 193 19.60 1.81 -0.47
CA GLY A 193 18.76 2.60 0.43
C GLY A 193 17.25 2.43 0.24
N LEU A 194 16.80 1.47 -0.59
CA LEU A 194 15.37 1.15 -0.67
C LEU A 194 14.85 0.54 0.64
N GLY A 195 13.61 0.89 1.01
CA GLY A 195 13.06 0.66 2.34
C GLY A 195 12.37 -0.69 2.53
N GLY A 196 11.86 -1.29 1.46
CA GLY A 196 11.10 -2.53 1.50
C GLY A 196 11.09 -3.24 0.16
N VAL A 197 10.33 -4.33 0.08
CA VAL A 197 10.19 -5.17 -1.09
C VAL A 197 8.72 -5.28 -1.47
N MET A 198 8.36 -4.96 -2.69
CA MET A 198 7.07 -5.27 -3.28
C MET A 198 7.17 -6.57 -4.08
N ILE A 199 6.31 -7.54 -3.76
CA ILE A 199 6.16 -8.79 -4.49
C ILE A 199 4.84 -8.83 -5.24
N PRO A 200 4.72 -9.60 -6.33
CA PRO A 200 3.47 -9.74 -7.06
C PRO A 200 2.33 -10.22 -6.17
N ALA A 201 1.12 -9.69 -6.38
CA ALA A 201 -0.08 -10.33 -5.90
C ALA A 201 -0.18 -11.75 -6.49
N MET A 202 -0.77 -12.70 -5.75
CA MET A 202 -0.85 -14.09 -6.19
C MET A 202 -1.96 -14.28 -7.24
N TRP A 203 -1.57 -14.32 -8.51
CA TRP A 203 -2.42 -14.74 -9.61
C TRP A 203 -2.45 -16.26 -9.76
N VAL A 204 -3.23 -16.76 -10.69
CA VAL A 204 -3.52 -18.20 -10.82
C VAL A 204 -2.32 -19.01 -11.30
N ASN A 205 -1.42 -18.45 -12.09
CA ASN A 205 -0.39 -19.20 -12.85
C ASN A 205 1.01 -19.21 -12.24
N GLN A 206 1.17 -18.86 -10.97
CA GLN A 206 2.47 -18.88 -10.31
C GLN A 206 2.55 -19.94 -9.20
N LEU A 207 3.77 -20.35 -8.85
CA LEU A 207 4.02 -21.18 -7.69
C LEU A 207 3.51 -20.46 -6.43
N PRO A 208 2.59 -21.06 -5.65
CA PRO A 208 1.98 -20.38 -4.50
C PRO A 208 2.98 -20.09 -3.37
N TYR A 209 2.77 -19.00 -2.66
CA TYR A 209 3.69 -18.51 -1.60
C TYR A 209 3.77 -19.39 -0.34
N HIS A 210 3.01 -20.46 -0.27
CA HIS A 210 3.18 -21.49 0.75
C HIS A 210 4.32 -22.47 0.43
N ASP A 211 4.83 -22.49 -0.80
CA ASP A 211 5.92 -23.37 -1.20
C ASP A 211 7.24 -22.91 -0.58
N ARG A 212 7.98 -23.88 -0.06
CA ARG A 212 9.29 -23.61 0.59
C ARG A 212 10.38 -23.14 -0.38
N HIS A 213 10.12 -23.19 -1.67
CA HIS A 213 10.96 -22.56 -2.68
C HIS A 213 11.26 -21.09 -2.36
N TYR A 214 10.28 -20.39 -1.75
CA TYR A 214 10.41 -18.98 -1.39
C TYR A 214 11.02 -18.73 0.00
N ASP A 215 11.26 -19.77 0.82
CA ASP A 215 11.88 -19.59 2.15
C ASP A 215 13.19 -18.76 2.12
N PRO A 216 14.08 -18.87 1.12
CA PRO A 216 15.25 -18.00 1.03
C PRO A 216 14.93 -16.50 0.87
N VAL A 217 13.82 -16.16 0.21
CA VAL A 217 13.36 -14.75 0.09
C VAL A 217 12.88 -14.25 1.45
N TRP A 218 12.06 -15.03 2.13
CA TRP A 218 11.54 -14.69 3.45
C TRP A 218 12.68 -14.52 4.47
N ALA A 219 13.63 -15.45 4.49
CA ALA A 219 14.80 -15.38 5.35
C ALA A 219 15.65 -14.13 5.08
N LEU A 220 15.89 -13.80 3.82
CA LEU A 220 16.70 -12.65 3.45
C LEU A 220 16.01 -11.32 3.82
N CYS A 221 14.70 -11.22 3.59
CA CYS A 221 13.97 -10.01 3.95
C CYS A 221 13.91 -9.81 5.48
N GLU A 222 13.77 -10.90 6.25
CA GLU A 222 13.89 -10.87 7.71
C GLU A 222 15.29 -10.42 8.15
N GLU A 223 16.36 -11.06 7.62
CA GLU A 223 17.77 -10.74 7.90
C GLU A 223 18.08 -9.26 7.66
N LEU A 224 17.62 -8.72 6.55
CA LEU A 224 17.88 -7.34 6.14
C LEU A 224 16.93 -6.32 6.77
N ASN A 225 15.95 -6.75 7.55
CA ASN A 225 14.86 -5.92 8.04
C ASN A 225 14.22 -5.10 6.89
N MET A 226 13.83 -5.79 5.82
CA MET A 226 13.09 -5.24 4.69
C MET A 226 11.66 -5.76 4.74
N PRO A 227 10.67 -4.95 5.11
CA PRO A 227 9.27 -5.36 5.04
C PRO A 227 8.90 -5.72 3.60
N ILE A 228 8.08 -6.75 3.48
CA ILE A 228 7.52 -7.19 2.20
C ILE A 228 6.11 -6.62 2.10
N SER A 229 5.72 -6.13 0.95
CA SER A 229 4.33 -5.74 0.67
C SER A 229 3.83 -6.33 -0.64
N THR A 230 2.53 -6.61 -0.66
CA THR A 230 1.75 -6.71 -1.87
C THR A 230 0.94 -5.43 -2.05
N HIS A 231 0.55 -5.14 -3.26
CA HIS A 231 -0.19 -3.93 -3.59
C HIS A 231 -1.38 -4.26 -4.50
N SER A 232 -2.46 -3.50 -4.40
CA SER A 232 -3.52 -3.53 -5.39
C SER A 232 -2.96 -3.17 -6.77
N GLY A 233 -3.54 -3.73 -7.82
CA GLY A 233 -3.04 -3.49 -9.15
C GLY A 233 -3.90 -4.17 -10.21
N PRO A 234 -3.58 -3.96 -11.49
CA PRO A 234 -4.34 -4.57 -12.56
C PRO A 234 -4.28 -6.11 -12.45
N ALA A 235 -5.44 -6.72 -12.47
CA ALA A 235 -5.61 -8.16 -12.62
C ALA A 235 -5.63 -8.54 -14.11
N SER A 236 -5.32 -9.79 -14.42
CA SER A 236 -5.66 -10.32 -15.74
C SER A 236 -7.15 -10.11 -15.99
N ARG A 237 -7.49 -9.38 -17.04
CA ARG A 237 -8.89 -9.02 -17.34
C ARG A 237 -9.61 -10.07 -18.16
N ASP A 238 -8.92 -11.10 -18.59
CA ASP A 238 -9.49 -12.13 -19.47
C ASP A 238 -10.70 -12.84 -18.85
N GLU A 239 -10.71 -12.96 -17.52
CA GLU A 239 -11.83 -13.56 -16.79
C GLU A 239 -12.99 -12.58 -16.52
N TYR A 240 -12.73 -11.27 -16.60
CA TYR A 240 -13.71 -10.24 -16.24
C TYR A 240 -14.43 -9.66 -17.47
N ASP A 241 -13.93 -9.94 -18.68
CA ASP A 241 -14.41 -9.32 -19.90
C ASP A 241 -14.51 -7.79 -19.72
N ASN A 242 -15.61 -7.17 -20.10
CA ASN A 242 -15.85 -5.73 -19.92
C ASN A 242 -16.62 -5.40 -18.62
N HIS A 243 -16.68 -6.33 -17.67
CA HIS A 243 -17.45 -6.15 -16.43
C HIS A 243 -16.62 -5.48 -15.33
N LEU A 244 -16.40 -4.16 -15.41
CA LEU A 244 -15.63 -3.39 -14.46
C LEU A 244 -16.10 -3.60 -13.00
N GLY A 245 -17.42 -3.78 -12.77
CA GLY A 245 -17.96 -4.03 -11.43
C GLY A 245 -17.47 -5.33 -10.81
N ILE A 246 -17.26 -6.38 -11.61
CA ILE A 246 -16.67 -7.65 -11.13
C ILE A 246 -15.20 -7.41 -10.79
N TYR A 247 -14.45 -6.80 -11.72
CA TYR A 247 -13.04 -6.50 -11.53
C TYR A 247 -12.77 -5.72 -10.24
N VAL A 248 -13.45 -4.58 -10.03
CA VAL A 248 -13.23 -3.76 -8.82
C VAL A 248 -13.71 -4.44 -7.52
N THR A 249 -14.60 -5.42 -7.63
CA THR A 249 -15.01 -6.22 -6.48
C THR A 249 -13.93 -7.21 -6.06
N GLU A 250 -13.24 -7.82 -7.02
CA GLU A 250 -12.24 -8.85 -6.75
C GLU A 250 -10.82 -8.29 -6.58
N VAL A 251 -10.51 -7.16 -7.19
CA VAL A 251 -9.14 -6.63 -7.19
C VAL A 251 -8.54 -6.44 -5.80
N VAL A 252 -9.34 -6.11 -4.82
CA VAL A 252 -8.90 -5.94 -3.42
C VAL A 252 -8.48 -7.26 -2.74
N TRP A 253 -8.91 -8.40 -3.25
CA TRP A 253 -8.58 -9.71 -2.70
C TRP A 253 -7.24 -10.25 -3.20
N TRP A 254 -6.77 -9.82 -4.34
CA TRP A 254 -5.51 -10.28 -4.91
C TRP A 254 -4.29 -9.90 -4.07
N PRO A 255 -4.12 -8.65 -3.61
CA PRO A 255 -3.03 -8.29 -2.72
C PRO A 255 -3.16 -8.94 -1.34
N ALA A 256 -4.37 -9.20 -0.86
CA ALA A 256 -4.59 -9.88 0.41
C ALA A 256 -4.32 -11.39 0.37
N ARG A 257 -4.47 -12.01 -0.81
CA ARG A 257 -4.37 -13.46 -0.98
C ARG A 257 -3.06 -14.08 -0.48
N PRO A 258 -1.88 -13.53 -0.71
CA PRO A 258 -0.62 -14.02 -0.16
C PRO A 258 -0.62 -14.20 1.35
N LEU A 259 -1.30 -13.32 2.08
CA LEU A 259 -1.33 -13.33 3.53
C LEU A 259 -1.77 -14.69 4.11
N TRP A 260 -2.90 -15.23 3.65
CA TRP A 260 -3.36 -16.51 4.20
C TRP A 260 -2.59 -17.72 3.69
N PHE A 261 -1.95 -17.64 2.51
CA PHE A 261 -1.00 -18.66 2.07
C PHE A 261 0.22 -18.72 2.98
N MET A 262 0.79 -17.56 3.33
CA MET A 262 1.95 -17.46 4.22
C MET A 262 1.60 -17.82 5.67
N LEU A 263 0.44 -17.37 6.17
CA LEU A 263 -0.01 -17.63 7.53
C LEU A 263 -0.21 -19.14 7.75
N TRP A 264 -1.11 -19.76 6.97
CA TRP A 264 -1.50 -21.15 7.18
C TRP A 264 -0.40 -22.16 6.86
N SER A 265 0.59 -21.80 6.06
CA SER A 265 1.78 -22.63 5.81
C SER A 265 2.90 -22.43 6.83
N GLY A 266 2.71 -21.55 7.81
CA GLY A 266 3.68 -21.29 8.86
C GLY A 266 4.91 -20.51 8.41
N VAL A 267 4.79 -19.65 7.40
CA VAL A 267 5.90 -18.73 7.03
C VAL A 267 6.24 -17.84 8.21
N PHE A 268 5.24 -17.22 8.84
CA PHE A 268 5.46 -16.36 10.02
C PHE A 268 5.89 -17.13 11.28
N GLU A 269 5.69 -18.43 11.33
CA GLU A 269 6.25 -19.28 12.38
C GLU A 269 7.75 -19.55 12.15
N ARG A 270 8.16 -19.75 10.89
CA ARG A 270 9.56 -19.98 10.52
C ARG A 270 10.39 -18.69 10.51
N PHE A 271 9.76 -17.58 10.18
CA PHE A 271 10.39 -16.26 10.07
C PHE A 271 9.63 -15.26 10.95
N PRO A 272 9.80 -15.32 12.28
CA PRO A 272 9.00 -14.54 13.21
C PRO A 272 9.28 -13.04 13.15
N GLY A 273 10.43 -12.62 12.65
CA GLY A 273 10.78 -11.21 12.43
C GLY A 273 10.32 -10.66 11.08
N LEU A 274 9.82 -11.52 10.17
CA LEU A 274 9.33 -11.07 8.88
C LEU A 274 8.11 -10.15 9.03
N ARG A 275 8.11 -9.03 8.33
CA ARG A 275 7.00 -8.07 8.27
C ARG A 275 6.35 -8.11 6.89
N PHE A 276 5.03 -8.21 6.88
CA PHE A 276 4.25 -8.33 5.65
C PHE A 276 3.13 -7.29 5.59
N GLY A 277 3.10 -6.52 4.52
CA GLY A 277 2.10 -5.50 4.24
C GLY A 277 1.10 -5.92 3.16
N VAL A 278 -0.15 -5.50 3.33
CA VAL A 278 -1.16 -5.50 2.27
C VAL A 278 -1.55 -4.05 2.02
N THR A 279 -1.25 -3.53 0.84
CA THR A 279 -1.40 -2.10 0.52
C THR A 279 -2.50 -1.90 -0.52
N GLU A 280 -3.22 -0.77 -0.39
CA GLU A 280 -4.33 -0.33 -1.26
C GLU A 280 -5.52 -1.32 -1.35
N ALA A 281 -5.76 -2.08 -0.29
CA ALA A 281 -6.92 -2.98 -0.22
C ALA A 281 -7.93 -2.56 0.85
N GLY A 282 -7.75 -1.40 1.49
CA GLY A 282 -8.47 -1.03 2.70
C GLY A 282 -8.16 -1.99 3.85
N CYS A 283 -8.82 -1.81 5.00
CA CYS A 283 -8.64 -2.70 6.14
C CYS A 283 -9.94 -3.37 6.61
N TRP A 284 -11.07 -3.03 6.01
CA TRP A 284 -12.42 -3.47 6.39
C TRP A 284 -12.63 -4.99 6.31
N TRP A 285 -11.87 -5.67 5.47
CA TRP A 285 -12.00 -7.11 5.20
C TRP A 285 -11.33 -7.98 6.28
N LEU A 286 -10.35 -7.44 7.00
CA LEU A 286 -9.48 -8.22 7.89
C LEU A 286 -10.18 -8.68 9.20
N PRO A 287 -10.98 -7.88 9.91
CA PRO A 287 -11.62 -8.30 11.15
C PRO A 287 -12.45 -9.58 11.04
N PRO A 288 -13.37 -9.74 10.07
CA PRO A 288 -14.12 -10.97 9.92
C PRO A 288 -13.24 -12.16 9.54
N GLN A 289 -12.12 -11.93 8.85
CA GLN A 289 -11.17 -12.99 8.52
C GLN A 289 -10.43 -13.48 9.77
N ILE A 290 -9.90 -12.57 10.58
CA ILE A 290 -9.22 -12.90 11.86
C ILE A 290 -10.15 -13.72 12.74
N TRP A 291 -11.37 -13.24 12.95
CA TRP A 291 -12.38 -13.96 13.74
C TRP A 291 -12.64 -15.37 13.20
N PHE A 292 -12.77 -15.53 11.89
CA PHE A 292 -13.00 -16.83 11.26
C PHE A 292 -11.77 -17.74 11.39
N TRP A 293 -10.58 -17.22 11.16
CA TRP A 293 -9.33 -17.98 11.22
C TRP A 293 -9.02 -18.48 12.62
N ASP A 294 -9.22 -17.68 13.66
CA ASP A 294 -9.03 -18.10 15.05
C ASP A 294 -9.98 -19.24 15.41
N ARG A 295 -11.23 -19.17 14.98
CA ARG A 295 -12.19 -20.26 15.18
C ARG A 295 -11.78 -21.53 14.48
N LEU A 296 -11.22 -21.45 13.29
CA LEU A 296 -10.67 -22.60 12.57
C LEU A 296 -9.51 -23.22 13.37
N ALA A 297 -8.55 -22.39 13.78
CA ALA A 297 -7.36 -22.83 14.52
C ALA A 297 -7.72 -23.48 15.87
N LEU A 298 -8.74 -22.98 16.55
CA LEU A 298 -9.25 -23.54 17.80
C LEU A 298 -10.05 -24.84 17.63
N GLY A 299 -10.32 -25.27 16.39
CA GLY A 299 -11.12 -26.48 16.14
C GLY A 299 -12.54 -26.37 16.68
N GLN A 300 -13.16 -25.19 16.68
CA GLN A 300 -14.50 -24.99 17.19
C GLN A 300 -15.54 -25.76 16.35
N LYS A 301 -16.68 -26.02 16.95
CA LYS A 301 -17.78 -26.83 16.39
C LYS A 301 -18.05 -26.47 14.91
N GLY A 302 -17.91 -27.45 14.05
CA GLY A 302 -18.07 -27.33 12.59
C GLY A 302 -16.80 -27.59 11.78
N THR A 303 -15.64 -27.64 12.42
CA THR A 303 -14.35 -27.96 11.77
C THR A 303 -13.93 -29.43 11.99
N GLU A 304 -14.58 -30.18 12.89
CA GLU A 304 -14.31 -31.59 13.18
C GLU A 304 -14.49 -32.50 11.95
N LYS A 305 -15.31 -32.07 11.00
CA LYS A 305 -15.51 -32.76 9.72
C LYS A 305 -14.30 -32.76 8.79
N LEU A 306 -13.30 -31.93 9.07
CA LEU A 306 -12.08 -31.82 8.27
C LEU A 306 -11.04 -32.92 8.60
N GLY A 307 -11.42 -33.89 9.46
CA GLY A 307 -10.63 -35.11 9.62
C GLY A 307 -9.30 -34.95 10.36
N GLY A 308 -9.30 -34.37 11.55
CA GLY A 308 -8.14 -34.17 12.38
C GLY A 308 -7.83 -32.71 12.64
N ASP A 309 -6.67 -32.43 13.19
CA ASP A 309 -6.18 -31.05 13.35
C ASP A 309 -5.35 -30.68 12.10
N PRO A 310 -5.97 -30.10 11.04
CA PRO A 310 -5.30 -29.83 9.78
C PRO A 310 -4.19 -28.76 9.91
N PHE A 311 -4.14 -28.07 11.05
CA PHE A 311 -3.21 -26.96 11.30
C PHE A 311 -2.05 -27.37 12.22
N LYS A 312 -2.08 -28.60 12.77
CA LYS A 312 -1.04 -29.13 13.65
C LYS A 312 0.33 -29.09 13.00
N GLY A 313 1.23 -28.34 13.61
CA GLY A 313 2.63 -28.25 13.23
C GLY A 313 2.98 -27.15 12.21
N ALA A 314 2.01 -26.53 11.55
CA ALA A 314 2.28 -25.40 10.67
C ALA A 314 2.31 -24.08 11.44
N ILE A 315 1.36 -23.86 12.33
CA ILE A 315 1.25 -22.69 13.20
C ILE A 315 1.15 -23.11 14.66
N LYS A 316 1.70 -22.31 15.57
CA LYS A 316 1.69 -22.56 17.02
C LYS A 316 0.91 -21.53 17.82
N MET A 317 0.62 -20.39 17.22
CA MET A 317 -0.17 -19.31 17.78
C MET A 317 -1.50 -19.21 17.03
N LEU A 318 -2.42 -18.41 17.57
CA LEU A 318 -3.65 -18.08 16.84
C LEU A 318 -3.32 -17.18 15.62
N PRO A 319 -4.08 -17.27 14.55
CA PRO A 319 -3.96 -16.35 13.42
C PRO A 319 -3.92 -14.88 13.80
N SER A 320 -4.77 -14.45 14.75
CA SER A 320 -4.76 -13.08 15.28
C SER A 320 -3.41 -12.67 15.87
N GLU A 321 -2.70 -13.56 16.54
CA GLU A 321 -1.39 -13.27 17.13
C GLU A 321 -0.29 -13.09 16.05
N TYR A 322 -0.39 -13.82 14.92
CA TYR A 322 0.50 -13.58 13.77
C TYR A 322 0.18 -12.26 13.08
N ILE A 323 -1.11 -11.92 12.94
CA ILE A 323 -1.52 -10.63 12.40
C ILE A 323 -0.92 -9.49 13.23
N ASP A 324 -1.12 -9.53 14.54
CA ASP A 324 -0.60 -8.52 15.45
C ASP A 324 0.93 -8.36 15.37
N ARG A 325 1.66 -9.47 15.26
CA ARG A 325 3.13 -9.48 15.24
C ARG A 325 3.74 -9.14 13.89
N ASN A 326 3.16 -9.66 12.78
CA ASN A 326 3.82 -9.71 11.49
C ASN A 326 3.17 -8.87 10.40
N VAL A 327 1.87 -8.50 10.54
CA VAL A 327 1.09 -7.98 9.43
C VAL A 327 0.77 -6.51 9.61
N TYR A 328 0.90 -5.74 8.54
CA TYR A 328 0.54 -4.34 8.46
C TYR A 328 -0.39 -4.10 7.27
N ILE A 329 -1.29 -3.15 7.43
CA ILE A 329 -2.24 -2.77 6.38
C ILE A 329 -1.94 -1.34 5.94
N GLY A 330 -1.48 -1.19 4.71
CA GLY A 330 -1.38 0.09 4.01
C GLY A 330 -2.77 0.50 3.55
N ALA A 331 -3.53 1.12 4.46
CA ALA A 331 -4.92 1.46 4.24
C ALA A 331 -5.02 2.80 3.51
N SER A 332 -4.87 2.75 2.18
CA SER A 332 -5.00 3.92 1.32
C SER A 332 -6.38 4.51 1.42
N ASN A 333 -6.47 5.83 1.55
CA ASN A 333 -7.76 6.50 1.72
C ASN A 333 -8.63 5.92 2.85
N THR A 334 -8.05 5.58 3.99
CA THR A 334 -8.77 4.97 5.13
C THR A 334 -10.10 5.65 5.38
N LYS A 335 -11.18 4.88 5.39
CA LYS A 335 -12.52 5.43 5.59
C LYS A 335 -12.86 5.49 7.08
N ARG A 336 -13.71 6.42 7.47
CA ARG A 336 -14.18 6.56 8.86
C ARG A 336 -14.71 5.25 9.45
N ARG A 337 -15.44 4.47 8.66
CA ARG A 337 -15.97 3.17 9.05
C ARG A 337 -14.87 2.17 9.39
N GLU A 338 -13.78 2.19 8.67
CA GLU A 338 -12.65 1.30 8.90
C GLU A 338 -11.96 1.59 10.24
N LEU A 339 -11.86 2.87 10.62
CA LEU A 339 -11.34 3.27 11.93
C LEU A 339 -12.21 2.77 13.09
N GLY A 340 -13.49 2.52 12.86
CA GLY A 340 -14.37 1.87 13.83
C GLY A 340 -13.94 0.45 14.21
N MET A 341 -13.20 -0.22 13.31
CA MET A 341 -12.70 -1.59 13.49
C MET A 341 -11.23 -1.65 13.95
N ARG A 342 -10.59 -0.52 14.22
CA ARG A 342 -9.16 -0.45 14.50
C ARG A 342 -8.67 -1.29 15.67
N TYR A 343 -9.53 -1.55 16.66
CA TYR A 343 -9.18 -2.41 17.78
C TYR A 343 -9.22 -3.92 17.46
N GLU A 344 -9.99 -4.28 16.42
CA GLU A 344 -10.05 -5.66 15.93
C GLU A 344 -8.88 -5.98 15.00
N ILE A 345 -8.31 -4.94 14.35
CA ILE A 345 -7.16 -5.05 13.44
C ILE A 345 -5.85 -4.93 14.21
N GLY A 346 -5.82 -4.05 15.19
CA GLY A 346 -4.63 -3.54 15.86
C GLY A 346 -4.33 -2.11 15.42
N VAL A 347 -4.39 -1.15 16.35
CA VAL A 347 -4.15 0.28 16.03
C VAL A 347 -2.76 0.49 15.41
N GLY A 348 -1.75 -0.22 15.91
CA GLY A 348 -0.39 -0.17 15.40
C GLY A 348 -0.16 -0.89 14.08
N ASN A 349 -1.13 -1.67 13.61
CA ASN A 349 -1.04 -2.43 12.36
C ASN A 349 -1.69 -1.71 11.16
N ILE A 350 -2.38 -0.60 11.42
CA ILE A 350 -2.97 0.25 10.37
C ILE A 350 -1.99 1.38 10.05
N MET A 351 -1.71 1.54 8.78
CA MET A 351 -0.89 2.63 8.24
C MET A 351 -1.69 3.36 7.17
N TRP A 352 -1.98 4.64 7.42
CA TRP A 352 -2.68 5.48 6.47
C TRP A 352 -1.80 5.81 5.26
N GLY A 353 -2.41 5.91 4.07
CA GLY A 353 -1.77 6.35 2.83
C GLY A 353 -2.61 7.37 2.08
N ASN A 354 -1.97 8.34 1.41
CA ASN A 354 -2.65 9.34 0.59
C ASN A 354 -2.83 8.92 -0.86
N ASP A 355 -2.15 7.86 -1.28
CA ASP A 355 -2.20 7.32 -2.64
C ASP A 355 -1.80 8.37 -3.69
N PHE A 356 -0.81 9.22 -3.35
CA PHE A 356 -0.32 10.27 -4.22
C PHE A 356 0.54 9.72 -5.36
N PRO A 357 0.37 10.16 -6.60
CA PRO A 357 -0.52 11.19 -7.13
C PRO A 357 -1.81 10.67 -7.80
N HIS A 358 -2.28 9.48 -7.43
CA HIS A 358 -3.45 8.86 -8.03
C HIS A 358 -4.73 9.70 -7.78
N PRO A 359 -5.64 9.79 -8.77
CA PRO A 359 -6.84 10.62 -8.65
C PRO A 359 -7.86 10.11 -7.63
N GLU A 360 -7.81 8.84 -7.24
CA GLU A 360 -8.57 8.24 -6.15
C GLU A 360 -8.00 8.58 -4.78
N GLY A 361 -6.77 9.09 -4.70
CA GLY A 361 -6.05 9.47 -3.50
C GLY A 361 -6.68 10.66 -2.74
N THR A 362 -6.05 11.03 -1.62
CA THR A 362 -6.50 12.19 -0.82
C THR A 362 -5.81 13.49 -1.23
N TRP A 363 -4.70 13.40 -1.95
CA TRP A 363 -4.00 14.57 -2.50
C TRP A 363 -4.90 15.29 -3.54
N PRO A 364 -4.89 16.63 -3.61
CA PRO A 364 -4.13 17.58 -2.78
C PRO A 364 -4.89 18.04 -1.52
N ASN A 365 -5.82 17.27 -1.01
CA ASN A 365 -6.73 17.64 0.07
C ASN A 365 -6.55 16.77 1.33
N THR A 366 -5.37 16.18 1.54
CA THR A 366 -5.09 15.25 2.64
C THR A 366 -5.46 15.81 4.01
N ARG A 367 -5.16 17.09 4.30
CA ARG A 367 -5.49 17.71 5.60
C ARG A 367 -6.99 17.66 5.89
N ALA A 368 -7.80 18.01 4.91
CA ALA A 368 -9.25 18.01 5.05
C ALA A 368 -9.81 16.59 5.16
N TRP A 369 -9.22 15.66 4.42
CA TRP A 369 -9.56 14.25 4.52
C TRP A 369 -9.27 13.70 5.92
N LEU A 370 -8.06 13.91 6.44
CA LEU A 370 -7.67 13.47 7.78
C LEU A 370 -8.56 14.08 8.86
N THR A 371 -8.90 15.38 8.75
CA THR A 371 -9.81 16.05 9.68
C THR A 371 -11.17 15.34 9.72
N LYS A 372 -11.76 15.02 8.58
CA LYS A 372 -13.05 14.30 8.51
C LYS A 372 -12.98 12.88 9.02
N THR A 373 -11.86 12.21 8.77
CA THR A 373 -11.71 10.79 9.09
C THR A 373 -11.32 10.57 10.54
N PHE A 374 -10.47 11.41 11.13
CA PHE A 374 -9.85 11.19 12.44
C PHE A 374 -10.37 12.12 13.55
N HIS A 375 -11.36 12.98 13.32
CA HIS A 375 -11.75 14.09 14.21
C HIS A 375 -12.05 13.70 15.67
N ASP A 376 -12.51 12.51 15.96
CA ASP A 376 -12.82 12.01 17.31
C ASP A 376 -12.04 10.74 17.69
N ILE A 377 -10.99 10.45 16.95
CA ILE A 377 -10.05 9.37 17.31
C ILE A 377 -9.04 9.92 18.35
N PRO A 378 -8.67 9.15 19.38
CA PRO A 378 -7.63 9.54 20.33
C PRO A 378 -6.34 9.99 19.63
N ILE A 379 -5.70 11.01 20.16
CA ILE A 379 -4.52 11.65 19.53
C ILE A 379 -3.37 10.67 19.35
N ASP A 380 -3.09 9.85 20.36
CA ASP A 380 -2.04 8.83 20.33
C ASP A 380 -2.33 7.73 19.29
N GLU A 381 -3.58 7.27 19.19
CA GLU A 381 -4.01 6.32 18.17
C GLU A 381 -3.89 6.93 16.77
N THR A 382 -4.29 8.19 16.62
CA THR A 382 -4.12 8.93 15.36
C THR A 382 -2.66 9.03 14.98
N ARG A 383 -1.76 9.40 15.92
CA ARG A 383 -0.31 9.47 15.67
C ARG A 383 0.25 8.15 15.13
N LEU A 384 -0.19 7.03 15.70
CA LEU A 384 0.21 5.70 15.22
C LEU A 384 -0.23 5.50 13.78
N MET A 385 -1.53 5.62 13.53
CA MET A 385 -2.11 5.25 12.22
C MET A 385 -1.70 6.18 11.08
N VAL A 386 -1.54 7.49 11.33
CA VAL A 386 -1.19 8.45 10.27
C VAL A 386 0.32 8.52 9.98
N GLY A 387 1.17 7.88 10.81
CA GLY A 387 2.59 7.99 10.52
C GLY A 387 3.54 7.15 11.37
N LEU A 388 3.40 7.08 12.70
CA LEU A 388 4.42 6.45 13.54
C LEU A 388 4.58 4.94 13.25
N SER A 389 3.48 4.22 12.96
CA SER A 389 3.54 2.80 12.59
C SER A 389 4.32 2.60 11.29
N ALA A 390 4.06 3.43 10.28
CA ALA A 390 4.80 3.38 9.02
C ALA A 390 6.26 3.78 9.20
N ALA A 391 6.52 4.82 10.00
CA ALA A 391 7.88 5.27 10.28
C ALA A 391 8.72 4.19 10.99
N GLU A 392 8.12 3.46 11.93
CA GLU A 392 8.76 2.33 12.61
C GLU A 392 9.06 1.20 11.64
N LEU A 393 8.03 0.75 10.91
CA LEU A 393 8.15 -0.37 9.99
C LEU A 393 9.25 -0.16 8.95
N PHE A 394 9.32 1.04 8.38
CA PHE A 394 10.26 1.40 7.33
C PHE A 394 11.53 2.11 7.81
N SER A 395 11.76 2.13 9.14
CA SER A 395 12.97 2.65 9.76
C SER A 395 13.31 4.09 9.36
N PHE A 396 12.32 4.99 9.41
CA PHE A 396 12.56 6.42 9.25
C PHE A 396 13.24 7.01 10.48
N ASP A 397 14.04 8.04 10.29
CA ASP A 397 14.53 8.88 11.37
C ASP A 397 13.44 9.86 11.81
N LEU A 398 12.72 9.54 12.90
CA LEU A 398 11.61 10.34 13.38
C LEU A 398 12.04 11.77 13.78
N ALA A 399 13.27 11.98 14.24
CA ALA A 399 13.74 13.31 14.55
C ALA A 399 13.87 14.18 13.27
N LYS A 400 14.30 13.60 12.17
CA LYS A 400 14.35 14.30 10.87
C LYS A 400 12.95 14.54 10.33
N LEU A 401 12.05 13.55 10.36
CA LEU A 401 10.66 13.73 9.94
C LEU A 401 9.96 14.82 10.76
N LYS A 402 10.25 14.92 12.06
CA LYS A 402 9.68 15.96 12.91
C LYS A 402 10.03 17.38 12.45
N VAL A 403 11.22 17.60 11.89
CA VAL A 403 11.60 18.90 11.34
C VAL A 403 10.64 19.33 10.22
N HIS A 404 10.26 18.39 9.35
CA HIS A 404 9.28 18.66 8.30
C HIS A 404 7.88 18.83 8.91
N ALA A 405 7.46 17.95 9.81
CA ALA A 405 6.15 18.02 10.45
C ALA A 405 5.93 19.33 11.21
N ASP A 406 6.93 19.82 11.95
CA ASP A 406 6.84 21.08 12.70
C ASP A 406 6.57 22.29 11.80
N ARG A 407 7.03 22.23 10.55
CA ARG A 407 6.88 23.30 9.56
C ARG A 407 5.53 23.30 8.86
N MET A 408 4.97 22.11 8.55
CA MET A 408 3.87 22.05 7.58
C MET A 408 2.75 21.08 7.94
N ALA A 409 2.94 20.18 8.89
CA ALA A 409 1.92 19.17 9.20
C ALA A 409 0.76 19.74 10.05
N PRO A 410 -0.44 19.19 9.95
CA PRO A 410 -1.57 19.57 10.78
C PRO A 410 -1.36 19.15 12.23
N ARG A 411 -2.06 19.84 13.12
CA ARG A 411 -2.04 19.62 14.58
C ARG A 411 -3.34 18.95 15.03
N PRO A 412 -3.36 18.29 16.20
CA PRO A 412 -4.58 17.75 16.76
C PRO A 412 -5.72 18.77 16.88
N SER A 413 -5.40 20.04 17.17
CA SER A 413 -6.42 21.11 17.20
C SER A 413 -7.12 21.35 15.85
N ASP A 414 -6.44 21.04 14.74
CA ASP A 414 -6.98 21.23 13.39
C ASP A 414 -8.05 20.17 13.05
N PHE A 415 -8.06 19.06 13.79
CA PHE A 415 -9.02 17.97 13.60
C PHE A 415 -10.33 18.15 14.44
N GLY A 416 -10.40 19.22 15.23
CA GLY A 416 -11.48 19.40 16.21
C GLY A 416 -12.84 19.72 15.64
N GLN A 417 -12.96 20.22 14.42
CA GLN A 417 -14.23 20.58 13.82
C GLN A 417 -14.26 20.31 12.31
N VAL A 418 -15.29 19.60 11.86
CA VAL A 418 -15.62 19.47 10.43
C VAL A 418 -16.47 20.67 10.04
N THR A 419 -16.01 21.48 9.11
CA THR A 419 -16.80 22.59 8.57
C THR A 419 -17.75 22.09 7.50
N ASP A 420 -18.86 22.79 7.29
CA ASP A 420 -19.84 22.47 6.22
C ASP A 420 -19.22 22.60 4.82
N ALA A 421 -18.21 23.46 4.69
CA ALA A 421 -17.45 23.56 3.45
C ALA A 421 -16.55 22.34 3.31
N ASP A 422 -16.81 21.52 2.29
CA ASP A 422 -15.98 20.38 1.98
C ASP A 422 -14.80 20.75 1.06
N PRO A 423 -13.59 20.91 1.59
CA PRO A 423 -12.42 21.24 0.78
C PRO A 423 -11.88 20.05 -0.01
N THR A 424 -12.37 18.81 0.24
CA THR A 424 -11.98 17.63 -0.55
C THR A 424 -12.55 17.67 -1.96
N GLY A 425 -13.45 18.64 -2.21
CA GLY A 425 -13.93 19.00 -3.51
C GLY A 425 -15.02 18.10 -4.08
N GLN A 426 -15.56 18.57 -5.15
CA GLN A 426 -16.69 17.97 -5.86
C GLN A 426 -16.40 16.54 -6.36
N ARG A 427 -15.13 16.21 -6.58
CA ARG A 427 -14.71 14.87 -7.01
C ARG A 427 -15.22 13.74 -6.11
N LEU A 428 -15.09 13.89 -4.79
CA LEU A 428 -15.59 12.90 -3.85
C LEU A 428 -17.10 12.94 -3.74
N THR A 429 -17.69 14.13 -3.77
CA THR A 429 -19.14 14.31 -3.79
C THR A 429 -19.77 13.59 -4.98
N ASP A 430 -19.27 13.84 -6.17
CA ASP A 430 -19.78 13.23 -7.39
C ASP A 430 -19.62 11.72 -7.40
N ARG A 431 -18.46 11.24 -6.90
CA ARG A 431 -18.15 9.82 -6.84
C ARG A 431 -19.07 9.04 -5.89
N TRP A 432 -19.46 9.64 -4.77
CA TRP A 432 -20.27 8.98 -3.73
C TRP A 432 -21.76 9.35 -3.76
N ALA A 433 -22.15 10.33 -4.54
CA ALA A 433 -23.55 10.74 -4.66
C ALA A 433 -24.49 9.58 -4.97
N PRO A 434 -24.23 8.68 -5.92
CA PRO A 434 -25.10 7.54 -6.19
C PRO A 434 -25.30 6.62 -4.97
N VAL A 435 -24.25 6.41 -4.16
CA VAL A 435 -24.33 5.59 -2.94
C VAL A 435 -25.21 6.26 -1.91
N LYS A 436 -25.07 7.57 -1.74
CA LYS A 436 -25.87 8.38 -0.81
C LYS A 436 -27.35 8.41 -1.21
N GLU A 437 -27.65 8.64 -2.49
CA GLU A 437 -28.99 8.72 -3.01
C GLU A 437 -29.75 7.41 -2.95
N VAL A 438 -29.10 6.30 -3.25
CA VAL A 438 -29.73 4.97 -3.24
C VAL A 438 -30.00 4.49 -1.81
N GLY A 439 -29.29 5.04 -0.84
CA GLY A 439 -29.33 4.59 0.56
C GLY A 439 -28.80 3.17 0.71
N ARG A 440 -27.91 2.95 1.61
CA ARG A 440 -27.35 1.61 1.86
C ARG A 440 -27.50 1.27 3.33
N HIS A 441 -28.11 0.15 3.62
CA HIS A 441 -28.38 -0.29 4.98
C HIS A 441 -27.13 -0.56 5.82
N TRP A 442 -26.00 -0.73 5.17
CA TRP A 442 -24.72 -0.96 5.83
C TRP A 442 -23.92 0.34 6.09
N LEU A 443 -24.35 1.48 5.52
CA LEU A 443 -23.82 2.80 5.82
C LEU A 443 -24.70 3.47 6.88
N THR A 444 -24.09 4.05 7.89
CA THR A 444 -24.76 4.83 8.90
C THR A 444 -24.95 6.27 8.45
N GLU A 445 -25.80 7.05 9.14
CA GLU A 445 -25.90 8.50 8.91
C GLU A 445 -24.55 9.19 9.12
N HIS A 446 -23.75 8.69 10.08
CA HIS A 446 -22.41 9.19 10.31
C HIS A 446 -21.48 8.93 9.11
N ASP A 447 -21.51 7.73 8.52
CA ASP A 447 -20.73 7.43 7.32
C ASP A 447 -21.10 8.37 6.17
N PHE A 448 -22.40 8.64 5.98
CA PHE A 448 -22.84 9.60 4.96
C PHE A 448 -22.44 11.05 5.27
N SER A 449 -22.35 11.44 6.54
CA SER A 449 -21.90 12.78 6.92
C SER A 449 -20.43 13.05 6.56
N LEU A 450 -19.64 12.00 6.36
CA LEU A 450 -18.23 12.04 5.96
C LEU A 450 -18.03 12.00 4.44
N ILE A 451 -19.10 11.67 3.71
CA ILE A 451 -19.09 11.72 2.24
C ILE A 451 -19.45 13.16 1.85
N PRO A 452 -18.58 13.84 1.12
CA PRO A 452 -18.77 15.24 0.74
C PRO A 452 -20.06 15.48 -0.02
#